data_890cb15dbd058f294d8ba129a2eaaa06
#
_entry.id   890cb15dbd058f294d8ba129a2eaaa06
#
_cell.length_a   1.000
_cell.length_b   1.000
_cell.length_c   1.000
_cell.angle_alpha   90.00
_cell.angle_beta   90.00
_cell.angle_gamma   90.00
#
_symmetry.space_group_name_H-M   'P 1'
#
loop_
_entity.id
_entity.type
_entity.pdbx_description
1 polymer ?
#
loop_
_entity_poly.entity_id
_entity_poly.type
_entity_poly.pdbx_seq_one_letter_code
_entity_poly.pdbx_strand_id
1 'polypeptide(L)'
;DASSCTGGLNTTVGREGLSGLTGGVENTAMGYFSGHDLTTGNYNTFYGSYAGQYLTTGITNTLVGRATGQSLSTGNYNVFLGYKAGATSNTDSQLYIARSNTGAGNAATWIYGDSSGNLYQGNNSSTWTTTSDIRLKKNVVDSSKGLNEINQLRVTNFYYKEENEIDMSEFPLAKEPSEICLADEDKGGKLQTGLIAQEVESVLPECIKESVQGVKTVDSDPIQWAMIKAIQELSAKVEELESKLN
;
A
#
# COMPACT_ATOMS: atom_id res chain seq x y z
N ASP A 1 -28.06 12.80 -19.93
CA ASP A 1 -28.12 13.13 -21.37
C ASP A 1 -26.71 13.20 -21.95
N ALA A 2 -26.17 12.06 -22.38
CA ALA A 2 -24.92 11.99 -23.15
C ALA A 2 -25.26 12.09 -24.66
N SER A 3 -25.93 13.14 -25.08
CA SER A 3 -26.49 13.25 -26.45
C SER A 3 -25.46 13.56 -27.55
N SER A 4 -24.18 13.71 -27.22
CA SER A 4 -23.09 13.97 -28.19
C SER A 4 -21.90 13.01 -28.03
N CYS A 5 -22.00 11.97 -27.21
CA CYS A 5 -20.89 11.05 -26.96
C CYS A 5 -20.70 10.10 -28.15
N THR A 6 -19.54 10.16 -28.81
CA THR A 6 -19.12 9.19 -29.84
C THR A 6 -18.41 7.98 -29.22
N GLY A 7 -18.06 8.03 -27.92
CA GLY A 7 -17.45 6.93 -27.16
C GLY A 7 -18.49 5.91 -26.69
N GLY A 8 -18.16 4.62 -26.77
CA GLY A 8 -19.03 3.52 -26.35
C GLY A 8 -18.78 3.07 -24.89
N LEU A 9 -19.71 2.22 -24.39
CA LEU A 9 -19.58 1.51 -23.11
C LEU A 9 -19.51 2.42 -21.85
N ASN A 10 -20.07 3.63 -21.93
CA ASN A 10 -20.14 4.52 -20.78
C ASN A 10 -21.46 4.34 -20.02
N THR A 11 -21.41 4.37 -18.70
CA THR A 11 -22.58 4.29 -17.82
C THR A 11 -22.66 5.55 -16.96
N THR A 12 -23.80 6.26 -16.98
CA THR A 12 -24.03 7.40 -16.11
C THR A 12 -25.39 7.33 -15.42
N VAL A 13 -25.38 7.64 -14.13
CA VAL A 13 -26.60 7.77 -13.31
C VAL A 13 -26.53 9.08 -12.52
N GLY A 14 -27.44 9.97 -12.76
CA GLY A 14 -27.51 11.27 -12.10
C GLY A 14 -27.52 12.42 -13.08
N ARG A 15 -27.95 13.59 -12.59
CA ARG A 15 -28.02 14.78 -13.42
C ARG A 15 -26.62 15.26 -13.80
N GLU A 16 -26.41 15.51 -15.11
CA GLU A 16 -25.18 16.07 -15.67
C GLU A 16 -23.92 15.21 -15.44
N GLY A 17 -24.09 13.91 -15.19
CA GLY A 17 -22.98 12.96 -15.21
C GLY A 17 -22.43 12.79 -16.62
N LEU A 18 -21.11 12.87 -16.83
CA LEU A 18 -20.42 12.75 -18.13
C LEU A 18 -20.96 13.69 -19.22
N SER A 19 -21.52 14.86 -18.87
CA SER A 19 -22.16 15.74 -19.86
C SER A 19 -21.16 16.36 -20.85
N GLY A 20 -19.90 16.52 -20.49
CA GLY A 20 -18.82 16.97 -21.37
C GLY A 20 -18.22 15.91 -22.29
N LEU A 21 -18.66 14.64 -22.17
CA LEU A 21 -18.00 13.51 -22.84
C LEU A 21 -18.21 13.56 -24.36
N THR A 22 -17.10 13.59 -25.10
CA THR A 22 -17.12 13.64 -26.57
C THR A 22 -16.58 12.38 -27.24
N GLY A 23 -15.61 11.70 -26.65
CA GLY A 23 -14.97 10.53 -27.26
C GLY A 23 -14.48 9.47 -26.28
N GLY A 24 -14.62 9.68 -24.97
CA GLY A 24 -14.17 8.73 -23.95
C GLY A 24 -14.98 7.44 -23.94
N VAL A 25 -14.34 6.33 -23.56
CA VAL A 25 -14.95 4.99 -23.52
C VAL A 25 -14.81 4.36 -22.11
N GLU A 26 -15.73 3.45 -21.79
CA GLU A 26 -15.69 2.63 -20.57
C GLU A 26 -15.60 3.45 -19.26
N ASN A 27 -16.29 4.59 -19.22
CA ASN A 27 -16.39 5.37 -17.99
C ASN A 27 -17.70 5.04 -17.25
N THR A 28 -17.62 4.99 -15.94
CA THR A 28 -18.78 4.86 -15.05
C THR A 28 -18.89 6.09 -14.17
N ALA A 29 -20.03 6.80 -14.22
CA ALA A 29 -20.29 7.97 -13.40
C ALA A 29 -21.62 7.85 -12.68
N MET A 30 -21.59 7.95 -11.34
CA MET A 30 -22.79 7.87 -10.53
C MET A 30 -22.84 9.02 -9.52
N GLY A 31 -23.71 9.99 -9.77
CA GLY A 31 -23.90 11.18 -8.93
C GLY A 31 -24.12 12.44 -9.74
N TYR A 32 -24.55 13.50 -9.07
CA TYR A 32 -24.73 14.84 -9.65
C TYR A 32 -23.39 15.42 -10.05
N PHE A 33 -23.22 15.82 -11.31
CA PHE A 33 -21.98 16.37 -11.88
C PHE A 33 -20.74 15.43 -11.77
N SER A 34 -20.95 14.12 -11.69
CA SER A 34 -19.82 13.16 -11.68
C SER A 34 -19.18 13.06 -13.06
N GLY A 35 -17.87 13.29 -13.14
CA GLY A 35 -17.12 13.32 -14.40
C GLY A 35 -17.61 14.38 -15.39
N HIS A 36 -18.19 15.50 -14.91
CA HIS A 36 -18.91 16.47 -15.74
C HIS A 36 -18.09 16.99 -16.93
N ASP A 37 -16.83 17.40 -16.70
CA ASP A 37 -15.97 18.02 -17.72
C ASP A 37 -15.13 17.00 -18.51
N LEU A 38 -15.35 15.68 -18.27
CA LEU A 38 -14.62 14.63 -18.98
C LEU A 38 -14.94 14.68 -20.47
N THR A 39 -13.91 14.77 -21.33
CA THR A 39 -14.05 14.86 -22.79
C THR A 39 -13.64 13.59 -23.51
N THR A 40 -12.40 13.15 -23.37
CA THR A 40 -11.82 12.00 -24.07
C THR A 40 -11.18 10.98 -23.12
N GLY A 41 -11.25 11.19 -21.80
CA GLY A 41 -10.73 10.25 -20.81
C GLY A 41 -11.47 8.90 -20.84
N ASN A 42 -10.73 7.82 -20.54
CA ASN A 42 -11.23 6.46 -20.62
C ASN A 42 -11.07 5.72 -19.29
N TYR A 43 -11.88 4.67 -19.08
CA TYR A 43 -11.72 3.72 -17.96
C TYR A 43 -11.82 4.37 -16.57
N ASN A 44 -12.55 5.50 -16.45
CA ASN A 44 -12.67 6.17 -15.16
C ASN A 44 -13.93 5.70 -14.42
N THR A 45 -13.82 5.60 -13.09
CA THR A 45 -14.94 5.35 -12.18
C THR A 45 -15.15 6.54 -11.27
N PHE A 46 -16.31 7.19 -11.36
CA PHE A 46 -16.72 8.32 -10.54
C PHE A 46 -17.96 7.97 -9.74
N TYR A 47 -17.85 7.84 -8.44
CA TYR A 47 -18.97 7.54 -7.56
C TYR A 47 -19.14 8.62 -6.48
N GLY A 48 -20.12 9.49 -6.65
CA GLY A 48 -20.43 10.59 -5.74
C GLY A 48 -20.66 11.92 -6.47
N SER A 49 -21.45 12.81 -5.87
CA SER A 49 -21.68 14.15 -6.43
C SER A 49 -20.35 14.89 -6.58
N TYR A 50 -20.11 15.45 -7.74
CA TYR A 50 -18.88 16.18 -8.11
C TYR A 50 -17.60 15.32 -8.10
N ALA A 51 -17.68 13.99 -8.07
CA ALA A 51 -16.52 13.13 -8.20
C ALA A 51 -15.88 13.33 -9.59
N GLY A 52 -14.59 13.66 -9.64
CA GLY A 52 -13.88 13.93 -10.88
C GLY A 52 -14.43 15.05 -11.75
N GLN A 53 -15.14 16.02 -11.15
CA GLN A 53 -15.89 17.05 -11.89
C GLN A 53 -15.05 17.76 -12.96
N TYR A 54 -13.83 18.14 -12.66
CA TYR A 54 -12.94 18.91 -13.55
C TYR A 54 -11.94 18.05 -14.34
N LEU A 55 -12.04 16.74 -14.23
CA LEU A 55 -11.19 15.84 -15.03
C LEU A 55 -11.62 15.93 -16.50
N THR A 56 -10.69 16.17 -17.41
CA THR A 56 -10.96 16.36 -18.84
C THR A 56 -10.51 15.20 -19.70
N THR A 57 -9.26 14.76 -19.58
CA THR A 57 -8.63 13.73 -20.43
C THR A 57 -8.00 12.60 -19.66
N GLY A 58 -7.99 12.65 -18.31
CA GLY A 58 -7.39 11.63 -17.47
C GLY A 58 -8.01 10.25 -17.68
N ILE A 59 -7.18 9.22 -17.52
CA ILE A 59 -7.57 7.82 -17.75
C ILE A 59 -7.38 6.98 -16.49
N THR A 60 -8.21 5.93 -16.37
CA THR A 60 -8.04 4.87 -15.35
C THR A 60 -8.03 5.41 -13.91
N ASN A 61 -8.86 6.40 -13.61
CA ASN A 61 -9.00 6.91 -12.25
C ASN A 61 -10.19 6.26 -11.54
N THR A 62 -10.03 5.93 -10.26
CA THR A 62 -11.10 5.47 -9.38
C THR A 62 -11.34 6.53 -8.30
N LEU A 63 -12.43 7.28 -8.42
CA LEU A 63 -12.76 8.42 -7.57
C LEU A 63 -14.10 8.15 -6.86
N VAL A 64 -14.05 7.79 -5.58
CA VAL A 64 -15.22 7.41 -4.80
C VAL A 64 -15.40 8.35 -3.60
N GLY A 65 -16.48 9.10 -3.61
CA GLY A 65 -16.82 10.09 -2.58
C GLY A 65 -17.25 11.43 -3.15
N ARG A 66 -17.94 12.23 -2.36
CA ARG A 66 -18.38 13.57 -2.79
C ARG A 66 -17.16 14.48 -3.05
N ALA A 67 -17.11 15.11 -4.22
CA ALA A 67 -16.04 16.02 -4.66
C ALA A 67 -14.62 15.38 -4.61
N THR A 68 -14.54 14.06 -4.70
CA THR A 68 -13.26 13.33 -4.77
C THR A 68 -12.58 13.65 -6.09
N GLY A 69 -11.27 13.91 -6.06
CA GLY A 69 -10.50 14.25 -7.24
C GLY A 69 -10.94 15.55 -7.92
N GLN A 70 -11.62 16.45 -7.20
CA GLN A 70 -12.15 17.70 -7.78
C GLN A 70 -11.05 18.61 -8.35
N SER A 71 -9.80 18.49 -7.88
CA SER A 71 -8.66 19.28 -8.40
C SER A 71 -7.91 18.59 -9.54
N LEU A 72 -8.23 17.35 -9.89
CA LEU A 72 -7.67 16.69 -11.05
C LEU A 72 -8.24 17.30 -12.33
N SER A 73 -7.38 17.60 -13.30
CA SER A 73 -7.81 17.96 -14.65
C SER A 73 -7.34 16.98 -15.74
N THR A 74 -6.16 16.39 -15.60
CA THR A 74 -5.58 15.46 -16.60
C THR A 74 -4.88 14.24 -15.97
N GLY A 75 -4.88 14.09 -14.63
CA GLY A 75 -4.18 13.01 -13.92
C GLY A 75 -4.70 11.62 -14.26
N ASN A 76 -3.81 10.62 -14.24
CA ASN A 76 -4.08 9.24 -14.65
C ASN A 76 -3.80 8.27 -13.49
N TYR A 77 -4.44 7.08 -13.52
CA TYR A 77 -4.16 5.96 -12.61
C TYR A 77 -4.29 6.29 -11.12
N ASN A 78 -5.13 7.25 -10.76
CA ASN A 78 -5.32 7.65 -9.37
C ASN A 78 -6.44 6.84 -8.71
N VAL A 79 -6.27 6.52 -7.42
CA VAL A 79 -7.29 5.89 -6.57
C VAL A 79 -7.56 6.81 -5.39
N PHE A 80 -8.68 7.53 -5.41
CA PHE A 80 -9.08 8.44 -4.33
C PHE A 80 -10.38 7.98 -3.70
N LEU A 81 -10.37 7.85 -2.38
CA LEU A 81 -11.51 7.39 -1.61
C LEU A 81 -11.81 8.35 -0.44
N GLY A 82 -13.03 8.86 -0.39
CA GLY A 82 -13.55 9.69 0.68
C GLY A 82 -13.92 11.12 0.25
N TYR A 83 -14.50 11.88 1.17
CA TYR A 83 -14.96 13.26 0.91
C TYR A 83 -13.77 14.16 0.55
N LYS A 84 -13.81 14.74 -0.66
CA LYS A 84 -12.75 15.60 -1.20
C LYS A 84 -11.35 14.97 -1.13
N ALA A 85 -11.24 13.63 -1.12
CA ALA A 85 -9.95 12.98 -1.23
C ALA A 85 -9.29 13.30 -2.58
N GLY A 86 -7.98 13.46 -2.58
CA GLY A 86 -7.23 13.69 -3.81
C GLY A 86 -6.14 14.74 -3.65
N ALA A 87 -5.20 14.67 -4.56
CA ALA A 87 -4.12 15.64 -4.63
C ALA A 87 -4.65 17.03 -4.99
N THR A 88 -3.96 18.04 -4.53
CA THR A 88 -4.22 19.43 -4.89
C THR A 88 -3.67 19.82 -6.27
N SER A 89 -3.10 18.86 -6.99
CA SER A 89 -2.47 19.03 -8.31
C SER A 89 -2.78 17.85 -9.24
N ASN A 90 -2.57 18.05 -10.52
CA ASN A 90 -2.63 17.00 -11.54
C ASN A 90 -1.44 16.06 -11.40
N THR A 91 -1.66 14.94 -10.73
CA THR A 91 -0.64 13.92 -10.50
C THR A 91 -1.14 12.59 -11.02
N ASP A 92 -0.22 11.72 -11.38
CA ASP A 92 -0.49 10.35 -11.82
C ASP A 92 -0.17 9.35 -10.72
N SER A 93 -0.85 8.20 -10.76
CA SER A 93 -0.53 7.02 -9.94
C SER A 93 -0.50 7.29 -8.42
N GLN A 94 -1.45 8.07 -7.93
CA GLN A 94 -1.57 8.40 -6.51
C GLN A 94 -2.69 7.60 -5.85
N LEU A 95 -2.48 7.21 -4.60
CA LEU A 95 -3.51 6.70 -3.71
C LEU A 95 -3.83 7.73 -2.63
N TYR A 96 -5.11 8.02 -2.41
CA TYR A 96 -5.58 8.78 -1.24
C TYR A 96 -6.81 8.15 -0.61
N ILE A 97 -6.71 7.80 0.67
CA ILE A 97 -7.87 7.47 1.51
C ILE A 97 -7.98 8.57 2.56
N ALA A 98 -8.97 9.45 2.41
CA ALA A 98 -9.05 10.67 3.20
C ALA A 98 -10.48 11.02 3.60
N ARG A 99 -10.64 11.75 4.69
CA ARG A 99 -11.94 12.23 5.21
C ARG A 99 -12.24 13.70 4.90
N SER A 100 -11.34 14.41 4.26
CA SER A 100 -11.55 15.80 3.83
C SER A 100 -10.55 16.20 2.73
N ASN A 101 -10.68 17.45 2.24
CA ASN A 101 -9.82 18.01 1.19
C ASN A 101 -8.36 18.08 1.64
N THR A 102 -7.52 17.18 1.13
CA THR A 102 -6.16 17.03 1.62
C THR A 102 -5.20 16.53 0.56
N GLY A 103 -3.97 17.03 0.64
CA GLY A 103 -2.80 16.46 -0.02
C GLY A 103 -2.03 15.53 0.90
N ALA A 104 -0.89 15.04 0.43
CA ALA A 104 0.04 14.20 1.19
C ALA A 104 0.44 14.84 2.54
N GLY A 105 0.55 14.02 3.59
CA GLY A 105 1.00 14.47 4.91
C GLY A 105 0.02 15.32 5.71
N ASN A 106 -1.26 15.35 5.36
CA ASN A 106 -2.28 16.06 6.11
C ASN A 106 -3.03 15.13 7.08
N ALA A 107 -3.30 15.61 8.29
CA ALA A 107 -4.01 14.84 9.34
C ALA A 107 -5.41 14.34 8.95
N ALA A 108 -6.02 14.86 7.90
CA ALA A 108 -7.29 14.37 7.37
C ALA A 108 -7.13 13.28 6.30
N THR A 109 -5.93 13.02 5.81
CA THR A 109 -5.58 11.84 5.00
C THR A 109 -5.22 10.70 5.95
N TRP A 110 -5.82 9.54 5.77
CA TRP A 110 -5.46 8.36 6.57
C TRP A 110 -4.29 7.61 5.95
N ILE A 111 -4.37 7.37 4.64
CA ILE A 111 -3.35 6.66 3.88
C ILE A 111 -3.17 7.40 2.55
N TYR A 112 -1.92 7.55 2.12
CA TYR A 112 -1.62 7.99 0.76
C TYR A 112 -0.45 7.18 0.19
N GLY A 113 -0.43 7.05 -1.15
CA GLY A 113 0.62 6.42 -1.93
C GLY A 113 1.11 7.36 -3.02
N ASP A 114 2.38 7.25 -3.37
CA ASP A 114 2.99 8.00 -4.47
C ASP A 114 3.22 7.14 -5.73
N SER A 115 3.64 7.76 -6.82
CA SER A 115 3.89 7.11 -8.10
C SER A 115 5.07 6.11 -8.07
N SER A 116 5.90 6.13 -7.04
CA SER A 116 6.99 5.18 -6.81
C SER A 116 6.55 3.95 -6.02
N GLY A 117 5.25 3.82 -5.73
CA GLY A 117 4.69 2.68 -4.97
C GLY A 117 4.92 2.76 -3.45
N ASN A 118 5.40 3.88 -2.92
CA ASN A 118 5.53 4.05 -1.48
C ASN A 118 4.16 4.31 -0.85
N LEU A 119 3.96 3.75 0.35
CA LEU A 119 2.74 3.92 1.12
C LEU A 119 3.02 4.65 2.44
N TYR A 120 2.21 5.64 2.77
CA TYR A 120 2.40 6.51 3.91
C TYR A 120 1.13 6.64 4.74
N GLN A 121 1.28 6.82 6.06
CA GLN A 121 0.20 7.28 6.92
C GLN A 121 0.07 8.81 6.85
N GLY A 122 -1.14 9.30 6.73
CA GLY A 122 -1.41 10.72 6.58
C GLY A 122 -1.06 11.58 7.80
N ASN A 123 -0.97 10.98 8.99
CA ASN A 123 -0.52 11.66 10.21
C ASN A 123 1.01 11.72 10.37
N ASN A 124 1.75 11.34 9.35
CA ASN A 124 3.21 11.28 9.34
C ASN A 124 3.80 10.36 10.42
N SER A 125 3.08 9.29 10.79
CA SER A 125 3.53 8.25 11.70
C SER A 125 4.02 7.04 10.93
N SER A 126 5.09 6.40 11.38
CA SER A 126 5.55 5.11 10.85
C SER A 126 4.96 3.90 11.58
N THR A 127 4.15 4.14 12.64
CA THR A 127 3.65 3.07 13.50
C THR A 127 2.18 2.77 13.25
N TRP A 128 1.87 1.48 13.07
CA TRP A 128 0.53 0.93 13.14
C TRP A 128 0.26 0.49 14.57
N THR A 129 -0.81 0.99 15.20
CA THR A 129 -1.14 0.61 16.58
C THR A 129 -1.87 -0.72 16.60
N THR A 130 -1.50 -1.57 17.58
CA THR A 130 -2.15 -2.85 17.80
C THR A 130 -2.87 -2.84 19.15
N THR A 131 -4.10 -3.37 19.21
CA THR A 131 -4.83 -3.51 20.47
C THR A 131 -4.09 -4.47 21.39
N SER A 132 -3.69 -4.01 22.58
CA SER A 132 -2.88 -4.78 23.54
C SER A 132 -3.39 -4.69 24.98
N ASP A 133 -4.68 -4.49 25.17
CA ASP A 133 -5.32 -4.39 26.48
C ASP A 133 -5.33 -5.77 27.18
N ILE A 134 -4.81 -5.85 28.40
CA ILE A 134 -4.76 -7.07 29.20
C ILE A 134 -6.14 -7.69 29.43
N ARG A 135 -7.19 -6.89 29.50
CA ARG A 135 -8.57 -7.36 29.70
C ARG A 135 -9.11 -8.21 28.54
N LEU A 136 -8.48 -8.13 27.38
CA LEU A 136 -8.79 -8.90 26.17
C LEU A 136 -7.89 -10.12 25.98
N LYS A 137 -6.91 -10.35 26.86
CA LYS A 137 -5.93 -11.43 26.77
C LYS A 137 -6.18 -12.51 27.82
N LYS A 138 -5.85 -13.72 27.48
CA LYS A 138 -5.86 -14.87 28.39
C LYS A 138 -4.55 -15.66 28.28
N ASN A 139 -4.21 -16.44 29.31
CA ASN A 139 -3.01 -17.30 29.35
C ASN A 139 -1.74 -16.50 29.05
N VAL A 140 -1.61 -15.31 29.64
CA VAL A 140 -0.45 -14.44 29.44
C VAL A 140 0.76 -15.07 30.15
N VAL A 141 1.78 -15.39 29.38
CA VAL A 141 3.05 -15.95 29.86
C VAL A 141 4.21 -15.21 29.19
N ASP A 142 5.38 -15.25 29.80
CA ASP A 142 6.58 -14.67 29.24
C ASP A 142 6.99 -15.40 27.96
N SER A 143 7.47 -14.62 26.96
CA SER A 143 8.03 -15.20 25.75
C SER A 143 9.31 -15.97 26.06
N SER A 144 9.46 -17.13 25.43
CA SER A 144 10.71 -17.89 25.44
C SER A 144 11.69 -17.46 24.35
N LYS A 145 11.26 -16.61 23.41
CA LYS A 145 12.09 -16.14 22.31
C LYS A 145 12.82 -14.86 22.72
N GLY A 146 14.14 -14.86 22.59
CA GLY A 146 14.97 -13.75 23.05
C GLY A 146 16.38 -13.75 22.42
N LEU A 147 17.40 -13.59 23.22
CA LEU A 147 18.78 -13.39 22.78
C LEU A 147 19.32 -14.57 21.95
N ASN A 148 18.92 -15.80 22.29
CA ASN A 148 19.38 -16.97 21.57
C ASN A 148 18.90 -17.00 20.11
N GLU A 149 17.62 -16.72 19.87
CA GLU A 149 17.02 -16.67 18.53
C GLU A 149 17.56 -15.47 17.75
N ILE A 150 17.60 -14.29 18.37
CA ILE A 150 18.08 -13.07 17.71
C ILE A 150 19.52 -13.21 17.22
N ASN A 151 20.40 -13.86 17.99
CA ASN A 151 21.78 -14.08 17.59
C ASN A 151 21.96 -15.04 16.41
N GLN A 152 20.93 -15.80 16.04
CA GLN A 152 20.95 -16.71 14.91
C GLN A 152 20.44 -16.05 13.62
N LEU A 153 19.78 -14.89 13.71
CA LEU A 153 19.30 -14.16 12.54
C LEU A 153 20.45 -13.41 11.87
N ARG A 154 20.57 -13.61 10.56
CA ARG A 154 21.58 -12.95 9.73
C ARG A 154 20.96 -11.80 8.96
N VAL A 155 21.41 -10.58 9.22
CA VAL A 155 21.08 -9.41 8.39
C VAL A 155 21.95 -9.41 7.13
N THR A 156 21.33 -9.35 5.97
CA THR A 156 22.00 -9.44 4.67
C THR A 156 21.72 -8.25 3.78
N ASN A 157 22.62 -8.00 2.84
CA ASN A 157 22.39 -7.10 1.72
C ASN A 157 22.14 -7.93 0.46
N PHE A 158 21.15 -7.54 -0.34
CA PHE A 158 20.77 -8.27 -1.56
C PHE A 158 20.18 -7.32 -2.60
N TYR A 159 20.05 -7.83 -3.82
CA TYR A 159 19.25 -7.25 -4.91
C TYR A 159 18.11 -8.20 -5.24
N TYR A 160 16.98 -7.68 -5.68
CA TYR A 160 15.93 -8.53 -6.23
C TYR A 160 16.33 -9.03 -7.62
N LYS A 161 15.97 -10.27 -7.92
CA LYS A 161 16.14 -10.88 -9.24
C LYS A 161 15.22 -10.22 -10.25
N GLU A 162 15.73 -10.00 -11.46
CA GLU A 162 14.90 -9.64 -12.61
C GLU A 162 14.07 -10.85 -13.08
N GLU A 163 13.04 -10.60 -13.89
CA GLU A 163 12.12 -11.65 -14.35
C GLU A 163 12.85 -12.83 -15.03
N ASN A 164 13.88 -12.55 -15.83
CA ASN A 164 14.69 -13.54 -16.54
C ASN A 164 15.63 -14.35 -15.64
N GLU A 165 15.81 -13.96 -14.38
CA GLU A 165 16.65 -14.64 -13.39
C GLU A 165 15.85 -15.52 -12.43
N ILE A 166 14.48 -15.47 -12.50
CA ILE A 166 13.59 -16.23 -11.64
C ILE A 166 13.41 -17.65 -12.20
N ASP A 167 13.73 -18.66 -11.39
CA ASP A 167 13.43 -20.04 -11.73
C ASP A 167 11.97 -20.36 -11.38
N MET A 168 11.11 -20.38 -12.38
CA MET A 168 9.68 -20.66 -12.23
C MET A 168 9.37 -22.06 -11.72
N SER A 169 10.31 -23.00 -11.79
CA SER A 169 10.10 -24.35 -11.22
C SER A 169 9.98 -24.33 -9.69
N GLU A 170 10.55 -23.30 -9.05
CA GLU A 170 10.45 -23.08 -7.60
C GLU A 170 9.09 -22.47 -7.18
N PHE A 171 8.29 -21.96 -8.14
CA PHE A 171 7.02 -21.26 -7.90
C PHE A 171 5.86 -21.86 -8.71
N PRO A 172 5.44 -23.10 -8.44
CA PRO A 172 4.47 -23.82 -9.26
C PRO A 172 3.06 -23.20 -9.26
N LEU A 173 2.78 -22.27 -8.33
CA LEU A 173 1.51 -21.57 -8.24
C LEU A 173 1.50 -20.22 -8.97
N ALA A 174 2.64 -19.70 -9.39
CA ALA A 174 2.75 -18.53 -10.24
C ALA A 174 2.70 -18.95 -11.72
N LYS A 175 2.02 -18.17 -12.56
CA LYS A 175 1.88 -18.45 -14.00
C LYS A 175 3.01 -17.85 -14.81
N GLU A 176 3.52 -16.71 -14.39
CA GLU A 176 4.57 -15.98 -15.08
C GLU A 176 5.46 -15.22 -14.08
N PRO A 177 6.73 -14.91 -14.44
CA PRO A 177 7.67 -14.24 -13.54
C PRO A 177 7.16 -12.90 -13.01
N SER A 178 6.42 -12.14 -13.80
CA SER A 178 5.86 -10.84 -13.42
C SER A 178 4.92 -10.90 -12.21
N GLU A 179 4.31 -12.05 -11.92
CA GLU A 179 3.45 -12.23 -10.74
C GLU A 179 4.23 -12.24 -9.41
N ILE A 180 5.54 -12.51 -9.44
CA ILE A 180 6.39 -12.70 -8.25
C ILE A 180 7.67 -11.86 -8.28
N CYS A 181 7.99 -11.23 -9.41
CA CYS A 181 9.14 -10.35 -9.55
C CYS A 181 8.94 -9.08 -8.72
N LEU A 182 9.92 -8.75 -7.87
CA LEU A 182 9.96 -7.53 -7.08
C LEU A 182 10.97 -6.51 -7.59
N ALA A 183 11.76 -6.90 -8.62
CA ALA A 183 12.61 -5.98 -9.34
C ALA A 183 11.74 -5.12 -10.25
N ASP A 184 11.82 -3.82 -10.09
CA ASP A 184 11.33 -2.82 -11.04
C ASP A 184 12.52 -1.94 -11.44
N GLU A 185 12.30 -0.99 -12.35
CA GLU A 185 13.38 -0.09 -12.81
C GLU A 185 14.08 0.62 -11.62
N ASP A 186 13.37 0.80 -10.50
CA ASP A 186 13.90 1.43 -9.29
C ASP A 186 14.49 0.43 -8.29
N LYS A 187 14.04 -0.83 -8.25
CA LYS A 187 14.37 -1.82 -7.21
C LYS A 187 15.36 -2.89 -7.67
N GLY A 188 15.37 -3.30 -8.95
CA GLY A 188 16.29 -4.31 -9.46
C GLY A 188 17.76 -3.90 -9.29
N GLY A 189 18.08 -2.62 -9.49
CA GLY A 189 19.41 -2.06 -9.30
C GLY A 189 19.71 -1.50 -7.91
N LYS A 190 18.76 -1.54 -6.95
CA LYS A 190 18.90 -0.94 -5.62
C LYS A 190 19.24 -1.98 -4.56
N LEU A 191 20.38 -1.76 -3.87
CA LEU A 191 20.77 -2.58 -2.72
C LEU A 191 19.72 -2.52 -1.62
N GLN A 192 19.21 -3.67 -1.23
CA GLN A 192 18.30 -3.87 -0.11
C GLN A 192 19.06 -4.42 1.09
N THR A 193 18.53 -4.17 2.30
CA THR A 193 19.04 -4.78 3.54
C THR A 193 17.87 -5.43 4.26
N GLY A 194 18.03 -6.69 4.66
CA GLY A 194 16.96 -7.41 5.33
C GLY A 194 17.33 -8.83 5.72
N LEU A 195 16.32 -9.61 6.05
CA LEU A 195 16.42 -11.00 6.43
C LEU A 195 15.98 -11.89 5.25
N ILE A 196 16.51 -13.11 5.20
CA ILE A 196 16.08 -14.13 4.23
C ILE A 196 15.02 -15.01 4.90
N ALA A 197 13.84 -15.11 4.27
CA ALA A 197 12.69 -15.80 4.85
C ALA A 197 12.99 -17.26 5.24
N GLN A 198 13.73 -18.01 4.42
CA GLN A 198 14.10 -19.40 4.68
C GLN A 198 15.05 -19.54 5.88
N GLU A 199 15.93 -18.55 6.10
CA GLU A 199 16.81 -18.52 7.27
C GLU A 199 16.01 -18.21 8.54
N VAL A 200 15.10 -17.22 8.46
CA VAL A 200 14.20 -16.88 9.58
C VAL A 200 13.30 -18.05 9.94
N GLU A 201 12.77 -18.77 8.96
CA GLU A 201 11.91 -19.95 9.17
C GLU A 201 12.55 -21.02 10.04
N SER A 202 13.86 -21.21 9.91
CA SER A 202 14.60 -22.20 10.70
C SER A 202 14.74 -21.82 12.18
N VAL A 203 14.58 -20.54 12.53
CA VAL A 203 14.79 -20.00 13.90
C VAL A 203 13.47 -19.55 14.52
N LEU A 204 12.64 -18.85 13.76
CA LEU A 204 11.35 -18.25 14.15
C LEU A 204 10.29 -18.55 13.08
N PRO A 205 9.83 -19.80 12.97
CA PRO A 205 8.87 -20.19 11.92
C PRO A 205 7.55 -19.43 11.98
N GLU A 206 7.15 -18.97 13.17
CA GLU A 206 5.96 -18.12 13.36
C GLU A 206 6.02 -16.75 12.66
N CYS A 207 7.21 -16.31 12.27
CA CYS A 207 7.41 -15.06 11.53
C CYS A 207 7.20 -15.21 10.03
N ILE A 208 7.00 -16.44 9.52
CA ILE A 208 6.88 -16.68 8.09
C ILE A 208 5.42 -16.75 7.68
N LYS A 209 5.11 -16.00 6.63
CA LYS A 209 3.85 -16.09 5.90
C LYS A 209 4.16 -16.41 4.44
N GLU A 210 3.22 -17.04 3.78
CA GLU A 210 3.37 -17.43 2.37
C GLU A 210 2.23 -16.82 1.56
N SER A 211 2.56 -16.24 0.40
CA SER A 211 1.57 -15.74 -0.54
C SER A 211 0.87 -16.87 -1.28
N VAL A 212 -0.18 -16.52 -2.04
CA VAL A 212 -0.90 -17.49 -2.91
C VAL A 212 0.03 -18.11 -3.96
N GLN A 213 1.06 -17.36 -4.40
CA GLN A 213 2.05 -17.83 -5.38
C GLN A 213 3.20 -18.65 -4.75
N GLY A 214 3.18 -18.89 -3.43
CA GLY A 214 4.23 -19.62 -2.74
C GLY A 214 5.45 -18.78 -2.35
N VAL A 215 5.36 -17.45 -2.48
CA VAL A 215 6.44 -16.55 -2.07
C VAL A 215 6.39 -16.35 -0.56
N LYS A 216 7.51 -16.63 0.13
CA LYS A 216 7.63 -16.45 1.58
C LYS A 216 7.93 -14.99 1.92
N THR A 217 7.28 -14.51 2.97
CA THR A 217 7.46 -13.18 3.55
C THR A 217 7.78 -13.26 5.03
N VAL A 218 8.48 -12.26 5.56
CA VAL A 218 8.83 -12.17 6.98
C VAL A 218 7.92 -11.16 7.67
N ASP A 219 7.20 -11.62 8.70
CA ASP A 219 6.51 -10.76 9.66
C ASP A 219 7.51 -10.27 10.70
N SER A 220 7.80 -8.97 10.71
CA SER A 220 8.80 -8.39 11.61
C SER A 220 8.31 -8.20 13.05
N ASP A 221 7.02 -8.21 13.32
CA ASP A 221 6.48 -7.91 14.65
C ASP A 221 6.97 -8.89 15.72
N PRO A 222 6.90 -10.23 15.55
CA PRO A 222 7.42 -11.15 16.55
C PRO A 222 8.94 -11.00 16.75
N ILE A 223 9.69 -10.64 15.70
CA ILE A 223 11.13 -10.37 15.79
C ILE A 223 11.39 -9.16 16.68
N GLN A 224 10.60 -8.09 16.55
CA GLN A 224 10.74 -6.90 17.41
C GLN A 224 10.52 -7.23 18.89
N TRP A 225 9.53 -8.06 19.21
CA TRP A 225 9.27 -8.51 20.59
C TRP A 225 10.41 -9.38 21.11
N ALA A 226 10.95 -10.30 20.28
CA ALA A 226 12.13 -11.08 20.62
C ALA A 226 13.38 -10.18 20.85
N MET A 227 13.55 -9.11 20.09
CA MET A 227 14.63 -8.12 20.32
C MET A 227 14.50 -7.43 21.67
N ILE A 228 13.28 -7.04 22.09
CA ILE A 228 13.07 -6.46 23.42
C ILE A 228 13.48 -7.45 24.51
N LYS A 229 13.07 -8.71 24.39
CA LYS A 229 13.45 -9.77 25.33
C LYS A 229 14.96 -10.00 25.32
N ALA A 230 15.60 -10.02 24.16
CA ALA A 230 17.04 -10.17 24.00
C ALA A 230 17.84 -9.04 24.72
N ILE A 231 17.35 -7.80 24.62
CA ILE A 231 17.96 -6.66 25.33
C ILE A 231 17.83 -6.84 26.84
N GLN A 232 16.67 -7.27 27.35
CA GLN A 232 16.47 -7.55 28.78
C GLN A 232 17.42 -8.64 29.31
N GLU A 233 17.57 -9.74 28.55
CA GLU A 233 18.48 -10.84 28.90
C GLU A 233 19.95 -10.39 28.85
N LEU A 234 20.31 -9.55 27.88
CA LEU A 234 21.66 -9.01 27.78
C LEU A 234 21.97 -8.04 28.95
N SER A 235 21.02 -7.19 29.32
CA SER A 235 21.17 -6.27 30.48
C SER A 235 21.39 -7.06 31.77
N ALA A 236 20.59 -8.11 32.00
CA ALA A 236 20.77 -8.96 33.18
C ALA A 236 22.13 -9.66 33.21
N LYS A 237 22.64 -10.13 32.05
CA LYS A 237 23.99 -10.70 31.97
C LYS A 237 25.09 -9.69 32.27
N VAL A 238 24.94 -8.44 31.82
CA VAL A 238 25.90 -7.36 32.12
C VAL A 238 25.92 -7.09 33.62
N GLU A 239 24.77 -6.93 34.27
CA GLU A 239 24.67 -6.71 35.73
C GLU A 239 25.31 -7.86 36.53
N GLU A 240 25.07 -9.11 36.09
CA GLU A 240 25.69 -10.27 36.71
C GLU A 240 27.22 -10.23 36.60
N LEU A 241 27.75 -9.87 35.42
CA LEU A 241 29.20 -9.78 35.22
C LEU A 241 29.83 -8.64 36.04
N GLU A 242 29.17 -7.47 36.09
CA GLU A 242 29.61 -6.34 36.92
C GLU A 242 29.64 -6.70 38.41
N SER A 243 28.64 -7.46 38.88
CA SER A 243 28.59 -7.93 40.27
C SER A 243 29.74 -8.88 40.65
N LYS A 244 30.29 -9.61 39.66
CA LYS A 244 31.42 -10.53 39.88
C LYS A 244 32.78 -9.82 39.80
N LEU A 245 32.85 -8.60 39.29
CA LEU A 245 34.08 -7.81 39.19
C LEU A 245 34.31 -6.89 40.40
N ASN A 246 33.26 -6.67 41.19
CA ASN A 246 33.33 -5.93 42.49
C ASN A 246 33.41 -6.90 43.67
#